data_fd1a007b7590e8e69a839280e83364d9
#
_entry.id   fd1a007b7590e8e69a839280e83364d9
#
_cell.length_a   1.000
_cell.length_b   1.000
_cell.length_c   1.000
_cell.angle_alpha   90.00
_cell.angle_beta   90.00
_cell.angle_gamma   90.00
#
_symmetry.space_group_name_H-M   'P 1'
#
loop_
_entity.id
_entity.type
_entity.pdbx_description
1 polymer ?
#
loop_
_entity_poly.entity_id
_entity_poly.type
_entity_poly.pdbx_seq_one_letter_code
_entity_poly.pdbx_strand_id
1 'polypeptide(L)'
;VFSTWGFDYFPAINLNDEEVEIAVKNFLVDKGDKESKRYEDSKTFVSMRVFLLEEIEKDKNYNLYAWVLEGNYYLENGEIKQDSGSSIPHKFVVEKVDGVFKVTDYKIPRDGSYYVKDMKTIFPREVKRSMDDVHSDGTIKRLQLDIDEQTKLYFHK
;
A
#
# COMPACT_ATOMS: atom_id res chain seq x y z
N VAL A 1 11.15 8.96 -17.12
CA VAL A 1 11.45 9.14 -17.19
C VAL A 1 11.73 9.50 -17.52
N PHE A 2 11.90 10.10 -18.32
CA PHE A 2 12.37 10.37 -18.80
C PHE A 2 12.87 11.04 -19.11
N SER A 3 13.20 11.55 -19.89
CA SER A 3 13.85 12.13 -20.40
C SER A 3 14.15 12.65 -20.80
N THR A 4 14.39 13.15 -21.53
CA THR A 4 14.85 13.50 -22.08
C THR A 4 15.19 13.84 -22.20
N TRP A 5 15.42 14.32 -22.93
CA TRP A 5 15.83 14.52 -22.96
C TRP A 5 16.26 14.90 -22.82
N GLY A 6 16.70 15.26 -22.82
CA GLY A 6 16.92 15.43 -22.67
C GLY A 6 16.88 15.82 -21.95
N PHE A 7 16.84 16.14 -22.30
CA PHE A 7 16.32 16.12 -21.56
C PHE A 7 15.70 15.59 -21.21
N ASP A 8 16.64 15.30 -21.33
CA ASP A 8 15.47 14.62 -21.00
C ASP A 8 14.56 15.28 -19.99
N TYR A 9 13.26 15.09 -20.07
CA TYR A 9 12.33 15.70 -19.16
C TYR A 9 11.85 14.72 -18.09
N PHE A 10 12.08 15.05 -16.81
CA PHE A 10 11.55 14.30 -15.66
C PHE A 10 10.69 15.24 -14.83
N PRO A 11 9.45 14.82 -14.46
CA PRO A 11 8.64 15.60 -13.54
C PRO A 11 9.36 15.74 -12.19
N ALA A 12 9.19 16.86 -11.54
CA ALA A 12 9.72 17.06 -10.20
C ALA A 12 9.08 16.07 -9.21
N ILE A 13 9.90 15.49 -8.33
CA ILE A 13 9.40 14.61 -7.27
C ILE A 13 8.73 15.48 -6.21
N ASN A 14 7.49 15.11 -5.85
CA ASN A 14 6.78 15.78 -4.77
C ASN A 14 7.09 15.05 -3.47
N LEU A 15 7.89 15.69 -2.60
CA LEU A 15 8.31 15.09 -1.33
C LEU A 15 7.14 14.78 -0.41
N ASN A 16 6.08 15.62 -0.44
CA ASN A 16 4.89 15.34 0.37
C ASN A 16 4.21 14.05 -0.07
N ASP A 17 4.16 13.78 -1.38
CA ASP A 17 3.56 12.56 -1.89
C ASP A 17 4.33 11.33 -1.40
N GLU A 18 5.67 11.38 -1.43
CA GLU A 18 6.50 10.28 -0.93
C GLU A 18 6.29 10.06 0.57
N GLU A 19 6.22 11.14 1.34
CA GLU A 19 6.01 11.06 2.78
C GLU A 19 4.64 10.50 3.11
N VAL A 20 3.61 10.83 2.33
CA VAL A 20 2.26 10.25 2.51
C VAL A 20 2.29 8.75 2.27
N GLU A 21 2.96 8.29 1.21
CA GLU A 21 3.07 6.86 0.91
C GLU A 21 3.82 6.13 2.02
N ILE A 22 4.91 6.70 2.52
CA ILE A 22 5.69 6.13 3.62
C ILE A 22 4.83 6.03 4.88
N ALA A 23 4.06 7.08 5.19
CA ALA A 23 3.18 7.09 6.36
C ALA A 23 2.13 5.99 6.26
N VAL A 24 1.54 5.79 5.10
CA VAL A 24 0.54 4.74 4.87
C VAL A 24 1.18 3.36 5.03
N LYS A 25 2.35 3.14 4.45
CA LYS A 25 3.05 1.86 4.55
C LYS A 25 3.39 1.55 6.00
N ASN A 26 3.93 2.52 6.72
CA ASN A 26 4.30 2.35 8.13
C ASN A 26 3.07 2.06 8.99
N PHE A 27 1.95 2.73 8.71
CA PHE A 27 0.70 2.47 9.41
C PHE A 27 0.26 1.02 9.25
N LEU A 28 0.31 0.50 8.03
CA LEU A 28 -0.09 -0.88 7.74
C LEU A 28 0.85 -1.89 8.37
N VAL A 29 2.16 -1.64 8.33
CA VAL A 29 3.16 -2.52 8.94
C VAL A 29 2.96 -2.57 10.45
N ASP A 30 2.79 -1.42 11.10
CA ASP A 30 2.58 -1.36 12.55
C ASP A 30 1.30 -2.08 12.96
N LYS A 31 0.22 -1.87 12.20
CA LYS A 31 -1.07 -2.51 12.44
C LYS A 31 -0.93 -4.04 12.31
N GLY A 32 -0.30 -4.49 11.24
CA GLY A 32 -0.09 -5.91 10.99
C GLY A 32 0.78 -6.56 12.05
N ASP A 33 1.86 -5.91 12.46
CA ASP A 33 2.76 -6.44 13.49
C ASP A 33 2.05 -6.55 14.84
N LYS A 34 1.14 -5.62 15.16
CA LYS A 34 0.37 -5.68 16.40
C LYS A 34 -0.67 -6.79 16.40
N GLU A 35 -1.23 -7.09 15.24
CA GLU A 35 -2.29 -8.09 15.10
C GLU A 35 -1.75 -9.51 14.93
N SER A 36 -0.53 -9.67 14.42
CA SER A 36 0.06 -10.96 14.06
C SER A 36 1.17 -11.33 15.00
N LYS A 37 0.81 -11.90 16.16
CA LYS A 37 1.78 -12.28 17.19
C LYS A 37 1.87 -13.78 17.42
N ARG A 38 1.49 -14.55 16.41
CA ARG A 38 1.47 -16.01 16.53
C ARG A 38 2.87 -16.62 16.69
N TYR A 39 3.83 -16.04 15.98
CA TYR A 39 5.23 -16.49 16.05
C TYR A 39 6.10 -15.36 16.58
N GLU A 40 7.14 -15.73 17.32
CA GLU A 40 8.02 -14.74 17.98
C GLU A 40 8.69 -13.77 17.01
N ASP A 41 9.12 -14.28 15.86
CA ASP A 41 9.81 -13.49 14.86
C ASP A 41 8.90 -13.00 13.72
N SER A 42 7.59 -13.07 13.93
CA SER A 42 6.62 -12.60 12.93
C SER A 42 6.85 -11.15 12.53
N LYS A 43 6.75 -10.89 11.23
CA LYS A 43 6.92 -9.55 10.69
C LYS A 43 5.96 -9.33 9.53
N THR A 44 5.36 -8.15 9.49
CA THR A 44 4.47 -7.76 8.41
C THR A 44 5.24 -7.02 7.32
N PHE A 45 4.95 -7.37 6.07
CA PHE A 45 5.51 -6.72 4.89
C PHE A 45 4.36 -6.23 4.01
N VAL A 46 4.54 -5.05 3.43
CA VAL A 46 3.51 -4.38 2.64
C VAL A 46 4.11 -3.91 1.32
N SER A 47 3.37 -4.11 0.25
CA SER A 47 3.65 -3.51 -1.04
C SER A 47 2.35 -2.96 -1.60
N MET A 48 2.39 -1.83 -2.29
CA MET A 48 1.17 -1.22 -2.80
C MET A 48 1.39 -0.58 -4.16
N ARG A 49 0.32 -0.56 -4.94
CA ARG A 49 0.26 0.25 -6.15
C ARG A 49 -0.69 1.42 -5.87
N VAL A 50 -0.16 2.63 -5.91
CA VAL A 50 -0.97 3.83 -5.73
C VAL A 50 -1.63 4.20 -7.06
N PHE A 51 -2.95 4.32 -7.06
CA PHE A 51 -3.71 4.71 -8.24
C PHE A 51 -3.98 6.20 -8.27
N LEU A 52 -4.14 6.80 -7.11
CA LEU A 52 -4.43 8.22 -7.01
C LEU A 52 -4.06 8.73 -5.63
N LEU A 53 -3.40 9.88 -5.61
CA LEU A 53 -3.15 10.64 -4.39
C LEU A 53 -3.72 12.03 -4.61
N GLU A 54 -4.75 12.37 -3.83
CA GLU A 54 -5.43 13.65 -3.91
C GLU A 54 -5.08 14.51 -2.71
N GLU A 55 -4.61 15.71 -2.97
CA GLU A 55 -4.47 16.71 -1.90
C GLU A 55 -5.82 17.42 -1.79
N ILE A 56 -6.54 17.20 -0.69
CA ILE A 56 -7.88 17.72 -0.50
C ILE A 56 -7.83 19.16 0.00
N GLU A 57 -7.07 19.38 1.07
CA GLU A 57 -6.81 20.72 1.60
C GLU A 57 -5.31 20.91 1.57
N LYS A 58 -4.86 21.99 0.93
CA LYS A 58 -3.46 22.21 0.63
C LYS A 58 -2.57 22.02 1.86
N ASP A 59 -1.61 21.10 1.72
CA ASP A 59 -0.61 20.79 2.74
C ASP A 59 -1.18 20.30 4.07
N LYS A 60 -2.43 19.78 4.05
CA LYS A 60 -3.10 19.30 5.25
C LYS A 60 -3.69 17.91 5.14
N ASN A 61 -4.54 17.70 4.14
CA ASN A 61 -5.34 16.48 4.04
C ASN A 61 -5.16 15.84 2.69
N TYR A 62 -5.02 14.52 2.70
CA TYR A 62 -4.82 13.74 1.48
C TYR A 62 -5.72 12.51 1.50
N ASN A 63 -6.21 12.12 0.32
CA ASN A 63 -6.79 10.80 0.11
C ASN A 63 -5.85 10.01 -0.76
N LEU A 64 -5.52 8.79 -0.34
CA LEU A 64 -4.67 7.90 -1.12
C LEU A 64 -5.46 6.64 -1.43
N TYR A 65 -5.52 6.28 -2.72
CA TYR A 65 -6.22 5.10 -3.19
C TYR A 65 -5.20 4.12 -3.74
N ALA A 66 -5.15 2.93 -3.18
CA ALA A 66 -4.12 1.95 -3.55
C ALA A 66 -4.64 0.54 -3.48
N TRP A 67 -4.06 -0.33 -4.29
CA TRP A 67 -4.19 -1.78 -4.09
C TRP A 67 -3.03 -2.20 -3.19
N VAL A 68 -3.35 -2.85 -2.09
CA VAL A 68 -2.37 -3.21 -1.07
C VAL A 68 -2.22 -4.72 -0.99
N LEU A 69 -0.99 -5.19 -1.13
CA LEU A 69 -0.63 -6.57 -0.84
C LEU A 69 0.10 -6.55 0.50
N GLU A 70 -0.37 -7.38 1.42
CA GLU A 70 0.19 -7.46 2.76
C GLU A 70 0.39 -8.92 3.13
N GLY A 71 1.50 -9.22 3.80
CA GLY A 71 1.74 -10.57 4.29
C GLY A 71 2.50 -10.55 5.60
N ASN A 72 2.19 -11.51 6.46
CA ASN A 72 2.91 -11.72 7.71
C ASN A 72 3.76 -12.98 7.57
N TYR A 73 5.05 -12.86 7.87
CA TYR A 73 6.03 -13.92 7.63
C TYR A 73 6.84 -14.19 8.88
N TYR A 74 7.40 -15.40 8.97
CA TYR A 74 8.26 -15.83 10.06
C TYR A 74 9.29 -16.83 9.54
N LEU A 75 10.30 -17.13 10.37
CA LEU A 75 11.28 -18.16 10.03
C LEU A 75 10.91 -19.48 10.72
N GLU A 76 11.02 -20.55 9.98
CA GLU A 76 10.90 -21.91 10.50
C GLU A 76 12.05 -22.73 9.94
N ASN A 77 12.95 -23.16 10.82
CA ASN A 77 14.14 -23.92 10.44
C ASN A 77 14.98 -23.22 9.36
N GLY A 78 15.11 -21.90 9.46
CA GLY A 78 15.86 -21.11 8.52
C GLY A 78 15.14 -20.76 7.23
N GLU A 79 13.90 -21.22 7.06
CA GLU A 79 13.09 -20.93 5.88
C GLU A 79 12.04 -19.88 6.17
N ILE A 80 11.83 -18.98 5.20
CA ILE A 80 10.81 -17.94 5.30
C ILE A 80 9.44 -18.57 4.99
N LYS A 81 8.50 -18.46 5.93
CA LYS A 81 7.14 -19.00 5.80
C LYS A 81 6.13 -17.87 5.94
N GLN A 82 5.06 -17.95 5.17
CA GLN A 82 3.95 -17.00 5.27
C GLN A 82 2.88 -17.54 6.21
N ASP A 83 2.50 -16.73 7.21
CA ASP A 83 1.45 -17.06 8.15
C ASP A 83 0.08 -16.59 7.64
N SER A 84 0.02 -15.35 7.15
CA SER A 84 -1.21 -14.76 6.66
C SER A 84 -0.93 -13.75 5.56
N GLY A 85 -1.98 -13.34 4.86
CA GLY A 85 -1.84 -12.33 3.82
C GLY A 85 -3.18 -11.83 3.33
N SER A 86 -3.14 -10.68 2.66
CA SER A 86 -4.32 -10.10 2.03
C SER A 86 -3.91 -9.32 0.78
N SER A 87 -4.87 -9.19 -0.14
CA SER A 87 -4.71 -8.45 -1.38
C SER A 87 -6.00 -7.67 -1.58
N ILE A 88 -6.00 -6.40 -1.18
CA ILE A 88 -7.24 -5.63 -0.99
C ILE A 88 -7.05 -4.18 -1.42
N PRO A 89 -8.02 -3.59 -2.14
CA PRO A 89 -8.00 -2.15 -2.41
C PRO A 89 -8.34 -1.35 -1.16
N HIS A 90 -7.67 -0.22 -0.99
CA HIS A 90 -7.84 0.65 0.18
C HIS A 90 -7.99 2.10 -0.23
N LYS A 91 -8.78 2.83 0.55
CA LYS A 91 -8.74 4.29 0.58
C LYS A 91 -8.20 4.70 1.94
N PHE A 92 -7.16 5.52 1.94
CA PHE A 92 -6.60 6.08 3.18
C PHE A 92 -6.86 7.58 3.24
N VAL A 93 -7.19 8.05 4.44
CA VAL A 93 -7.25 9.48 4.73
C VAL A 93 -6.02 9.81 5.57
N VAL A 94 -5.22 10.76 5.09
CA VAL A 94 -3.97 11.14 5.73
C VAL A 94 -4.00 12.61 6.05
N GLU A 95 -3.61 12.97 7.28
CA GLU A 95 -3.54 14.36 7.72
C GLU A 95 -2.13 14.72 8.15
N LYS A 96 -1.74 15.95 7.84
CA LYS A 96 -0.46 16.49 8.31
C LYS A 96 -0.72 17.21 9.64
N VAL A 97 -0.14 16.68 10.71
CA VAL A 97 -0.28 17.20 12.07
C VAL A 97 1.11 17.49 12.61
N ASP A 98 1.37 18.76 12.93
CA ASP A 98 2.70 19.18 13.45
C ASP A 98 3.84 18.72 12.55
N GLY A 99 3.65 18.86 11.23
CA GLY A 99 4.67 18.51 10.24
C GLY A 99 4.79 17.03 9.95
N VAL A 100 3.97 16.17 10.56
CA VAL A 100 4.02 14.72 10.41
C VAL A 100 2.73 14.22 9.75
N PHE A 101 2.88 13.35 8.76
CA PHE A 101 1.73 12.73 8.11
C PHE A 101 1.25 11.53 8.92
N LYS A 102 -0.07 11.50 9.19
CA LYS A 102 -0.71 10.43 9.95
C LYS A 102 -1.93 9.92 9.22
N VAL A 103 -2.08 8.59 9.18
CA VAL A 103 -3.31 7.97 8.69
C VAL A 103 -4.36 8.12 9.77
N THR A 104 -5.44 8.85 9.45
CA THR A 104 -6.54 9.09 10.40
C THR A 104 -7.75 8.22 10.15
N ASP A 105 -7.87 7.66 8.95
CA ASP A 105 -8.97 6.77 8.62
C ASP A 105 -8.59 5.94 7.40
N TYR A 106 -9.23 4.78 7.25
CA TYR A 106 -9.12 4.00 6.02
C TYR A 106 -10.40 3.23 5.78
N LYS A 107 -10.65 2.90 4.52
CA LYS A 107 -11.83 2.14 4.11
C LYS A 107 -11.43 1.04 3.14
N ILE A 108 -12.02 -0.12 3.33
CA ILE A 108 -11.90 -1.26 2.42
C ILE A 108 -13.29 -1.75 2.06
N PRO A 109 -13.48 -2.34 0.87
CA PRO A 109 -14.79 -2.90 0.53
C PRO A 109 -15.07 -4.14 1.35
N ARG A 110 -16.34 -4.30 1.72
CA ARG A 110 -16.79 -5.51 2.41
C ARG A 110 -16.90 -6.66 1.43
N ASP A 111 -16.81 -7.87 1.94
CA ASP A 111 -16.90 -9.08 1.13
C ASP A 111 -18.34 -9.39 0.73
N GLY A 112 -18.47 -10.35 -0.18
CA GLY A 112 -19.75 -10.91 -0.60
C GLY A 112 -20.59 -9.93 -1.40
N SER A 113 -21.88 -9.89 -1.10
CA SER A 113 -22.83 -9.07 -1.86
C SER A 113 -22.60 -7.57 -1.74
N TYR A 114 -21.83 -7.14 -0.76
CA TYR A 114 -21.53 -5.72 -0.57
C TYR A 114 -20.36 -5.21 -1.41
N TYR A 115 -19.54 -6.11 -1.93
CA TYR A 115 -18.29 -5.74 -2.58
C TYR A 115 -18.47 -4.76 -3.76
N VAL A 116 -19.38 -5.08 -4.67
CA VAL A 116 -19.61 -4.25 -5.87
C VAL A 116 -20.06 -2.85 -5.48
N LYS A 117 -21.00 -2.76 -4.53
CA LYS A 117 -21.51 -1.48 -4.06
C LYS A 117 -20.41 -0.66 -3.38
N ASP A 118 -19.63 -1.31 -2.53
CA ASP A 118 -18.56 -0.64 -1.78
C ASP A 118 -17.47 -0.13 -2.71
N MET A 119 -17.11 -0.90 -3.74
CA MET A 119 -16.14 -0.45 -4.73
C MET A 119 -16.58 0.85 -5.41
N LYS A 120 -17.87 0.94 -5.74
CA LYS A 120 -18.40 2.16 -6.36
C LYS A 120 -18.48 3.33 -5.40
N THR A 121 -18.72 3.06 -4.12
CA THR A 121 -18.89 4.10 -3.11
C THR A 121 -17.56 4.65 -2.62
N ILE A 122 -16.57 3.77 -2.42
CA ILE A 122 -15.28 4.13 -1.82
C ILE A 122 -14.36 4.79 -2.86
N PHE A 123 -14.35 4.28 -4.10
CA PHE A 123 -13.34 4.65 -5.09
C PHE A 123 -13.90 5.55 -6.20
N PRO A 124 -13.13 6.58 -6.63
CA PRO A 124 -13.48 7.33 -7.83
C PRO A 124 -13.60 6.40 -9.02
N ARG A 125 -14.46 6.75 -9.95
CA ARG A 125 -14.78 5.92 -11.12
C ARG A 125 -13.54 5.47 -11.88
N GLU A 126 -12.60 6.37 -12.13
CA GLU A 126 -11.40 6.08 -12.90
C GLU A 126 -10.46 5.14 -12.14
N VAL A 127 -10.35 5.34 -10.83
CA VAL A 127 -9.55 4.47 -9.95
C VAL A 127 -10.14 3.07 -9.96
N LYS A 128 -11.45 2.96 -9.77
CA LYS A 128 -12.13 1.66 -9.77
C LYS A 128 -11.90 0.93 -11.11
N ARG A 129 -11.99 1.65 -12.21
CA ARG A 129 -11.77 1.06 -13.54
C ARG A 129 -10.37 0.50 -13.68
N SER A 130 -9.36 1.23 -13.22
CA SER A 130 -7.99 0.75 -13.24
C SER A 130 -7.78 -0.44 -12.31
N MET A 131 -8.45 -0.44 -11.15
CA MET A 131 -8.38 -1.55 -10.21
C MET A 131 -9.01 -2.84 -10.75
N ASP A 132 -9.98 -2.74 -11.64
CA ASP A 132 -10.61 -3.92 -12.24
C ASP A 132 -9.60 -4.78 -13.02
N ASP A 133 -8.50 -4.22 -13.48
CA ASP A 133 -7.49 -4.92 -14.26
C ASP A 133 -6.32 -5.46 -13.42
N VAL A 134 -6.32 -5.22 -12.13
CA VAL A 134 -5.20 -5.55 -11.24
C VAL A 134 -4.78 -7.02 -11.32
N HIS A 135 -5.74 -7.94 -11.45
CA HIS A 135 -5.45 -9.37 -11.49
C HIS A 135 -4.90 -9.85 -12.83
N SER A 136 -5.02 -9.05 -13.89
CA SER A 136 -4.60 -9.43 -15.23
C SER A 136 -3.46 -8.59 -15.80
N ASP A 137 -3.15 -7.44 -15.20
CA ASP A 137 -2.15 -6.50 -15.75
C ASP A 137 -0.74 -6.65 -15.17
N GLY A 138 -0.51 -7.66 -14.33
CA GLY A 138 0.79 -7.91 -13.72
C GLY A 138 1.00 -7.20 -12.39
N THR A 139 0.04 -6.42 -11.92
CA THR A 139 0.17 -5.67 -10.66
C THR A 139 0.45 -6.59 -9.48
N ILE A 140 -0.38 -7.62 -9.27
CA ILE A 140 -0.23 -8.50 -8.11
C ILE A 140 1.13 -9.20 -8.13
N LYS A 141 1.57 -9.65 -9.29
CA LYS A 141 2.87 -10.30 -9.41
C LYS A 141 4.02 -9.37 -9.01
N ARG A 142 3.96 -8.11 -9.44
CA ARG A 142 5.01 -7.13 -9.07
C ARG A 142 5.02 -6.85 -7.58
N LEU A 143 3.84 -6.72 -6.97
CA LEU A 143 3.73 -6.48 -5.53
C LEU A 143 4.26 -7.67 -4.75
N GLN A 144 3.97 -8.89 -5.19
CA GLN A 144 4.47 -10.10 -4.54
C GLN A 144 5.99 -10.20 -4.64
N LEU A 145 6.56 -9.88 -5.80
CA LEU A 145 8.01 -9.89 -5.97
C LEU A 145 8.69 -8.88 -5.04
N ASP A 146 8.08 -7.72 -4.86
CA ASP A 146 8.58 -6.71 -3.94
C ASP A 146 8.56 -7.23 -2.48
N ILE A 147 7.47 -7.86 -2.07
CA ILE A 147 7.38 -8.47 -0.73
C ILE A 147 8.42 -9.57 -0.56
N ASP A 148 8.58 -10.42 -1.57
CA ASP A 148 9.57 -11.50 -1.51
C ASP A 148 10.98 -10.93 -1.29
N GLU A 149 11.31 -9.84 -1.97
CA GLU A 149 12.60 -9.19 -1.79
C GLU A 149 12.73 -8.57 -0.40
N GLN A 150 11.69 -7.91 0.08
CA GLN A 150 11.69 -7.33 1.43
C GLN A 150 11.91 -8.41 2.49
N THR A 151 11.25 -9.56 2.37
CA THR A 151 11.39 -10.64 3.34
C THR A 151 12.81 -11.19 3.35
N LYS A 152 13.42 -11.38 2.18
CA LYS A 152 14.80 -11.87 2.09
C LYS A 152 15.76 -10.89 2.75
N LEU A 153 15.61 -9.60 2.48
CA LEU A 153 16.47 -8.58 3.08
C LEU A 153 16.32 -8.55 4.61
N TYR A 154 15.12 -8.74 5.11
CA TYR A 154 14.85 -8.69 6.54
C TYR A 154 15.37 -9.93 7.28
N PHE A 155 15.06 -11.12 6.78
CA PHE A 155 15.34 -12.37 7.48
C PHE A 155 16.74 -12.93 7.23
N HIS A 156 17.41 -12.53 6.16
CA HIS A 156 18.72 -13.04 5.78
C HIS A 156 19.83 -11.99 5.90
N LYS A 157 19.69 -11.09 6.86
CA LYS A 157 20.72 -10.09 7.13
C LYS A 157 21.98 -10.72 7.68
#